data_3c55e8e0c9bb41ee15012125bdab0e00
#
_entry.id   3c55e8e0c9bb41ee15012125bdab0e00
#
_cell.length_a   1.000
_cell.length_b   1.000
_cell.length_c   1.000
_cell.angle_alpha   90.00
_cell.angle_beta   90.00
_cell.angle_gamma   90.00
#
_symmetry.space_group_name_H-M   'P 1'
#
loop_
_entity.id
_entity.type
_entity.pdbx_description
1 polymer ?
#
loop_
_entity_poly.entity_id
_entity_poly.type
_entity_poly.pdbx_seq_one_letter_code
_entity_poly.pdbx_strand_id
1 'polypeptide(L)'
;MIRSLIKAFYLVFRVTPSPYNQYYATVAGAFTHCIILERSPEAALTKAKFFIFKDGWEDVRLTDAPSEVDEKNFLGKDTGEELYYRARKDGLAFTYVGWSRDGKSSAERLLTESSFSSALQERLRRDRKIRDTGRCLHFEGGIRCREYINAHSIQKSGLLSAISCNGHVYVLSADVGTLGKNKGFPEYVKKGINNVSTFKGFCKSHDSELFAPIDRSDLEPSYKQVALYAYRSLCREYFVKENAIMALRNDLDDQSRPKVARELLEGLVVGNEWGFSNLNFHKAKYEDSFRKECYDDFRYILFAFKGRPTIAFSSLIYPDYNFCGDQIQDLANYSQLLRLMTLCSAPMKEGWGFLLAWHRSSSDVCDRMIDSLKSVVRHGGVLSDYLFRMAISSSENLAISPAWLDGLPPADKERILMKVTDAINIFQPINHNYLNEGLEGISGWTVDRILDGS
;
A
#
# COMPACT_ATOMS: atom_id res chain seq x y z
N MET A 1 15.10 -9.24 13.79
CA MET A 1 15.22 -10.46 12.98
C MET A 1 14.70 -10.38 11.54
N ILE A 2 13.94 -9.35 11.12
CA ILE A 2 13.81 -8.97 9.69
C ILE A 2 15.19 -8.80 9.03
N ARG A 3 16.22 -8.64 9.85
CA ARG A 3 17.61 -8.38 9.44
C ARG A 3 18.29 -9.54 8.69
N SER A 4 17.81 -10.77 8.77
CA SER A 4 18.49 -11.92 8.14
C SER A 4 18.16 -12.11 6.65
N LEU A 5 17.08 -11.50 6.15
CA LEU A 5 16.66 -11.58 4.75
C LEU A 5 16.92 -10.29 3.97
N ILE A 6 17.18 -9.19 4.68
CA ILE A 6 17.54 -7.92 4.05
C ILE A 6 19.05 -7.87 3.94
N LYS A 7 19.50 -7.77 2.72
CA LYS A 7 20.92 -7.72 2.35
C LYS A 7 21.30 -6.29 2.00
N ALA A 8 22.56 -5.97 2.16
CA ALA A 8 23.12 -4.72 1.69
C ALA A 8 23.70 -4.95 0.28
N PHE A 9 23.27 -4.16 -0.69
CA PHE A 9 23.79 -4.18 -2.04
C PHE A 9 24.56 -2.91 -2.31
N TYR A 10 25.81 -3.05 -2.76
CA TYR A 10 26.65 -1.96 -3.23
C TYR A 10 26.49 -1.81 -4.72
N LEU A 11 26.22 -0.59 -5.17
CA LEU A 11 26.04 -0.23 -6.57
C LEU A 11 26.81 1.05 -6.88
N VAL A 12 27.36 1.12 -8.07
CA VAL A 12 28.04 2.31 -8.59
C VAL A 12 27.40 2.74 -9.90
N PHE A 13 27.04 4.02 -9.99
CA PHE A 13 26.50 4.60 -11.23
C PHE A 13 27.36 5.76 -11.67
N ARG A 14 27.45 5.91 -12.99
CA ARG A 14 27.87 7.16 -13.60
C ARG A 14 26.62 7.98 -13.90
N VAL A 15 26.64 9.27 -13.49
CA VAL A 15 25.49 10.16 -13.59
C VAL A 15 25.90 11.53 -14.10
N THR A 16 24.98 12.29 -14.69
CA THR A 16 25.18 13.70 -15.05
C THR A 16 24.16 14.55 -14.29
N PRO A 17 24.54 15.78 -13.83
CA PRO A 17 23.58 16.62 -13.14
C PRO A 17 22.59 17.21 -14.14
N SER A 18 21.30 17.16 -13.82
CA SER A 18 20.24 17.85 -14.57
C SER A 18 20.33 19.36 -14.35
N PRO A 19 19.70 20.19 -15.19
CA PRO A 19 19.64 21.65 -15.01
C PRO A 19 19.12 22.11 -13.65
N TYR A 20 18.40 21.25 -12.95
CA TYR A 20 17.80 21.53 -11.62
C TYR A 20 18.65 21.01 -10.46
N ASN A 21 19.74 20.27 -10.75
CA ASN A 21 20.66 19.82 -9.73
C ASN A 21 21.53 21.01 -9.28
N GLN A 22 21.72 21.14 -7.96
CA GLN A 22 22.53 22.23 -7.38
C GLN A 22 23.97 22.28 -7.90
N TYR A 23 24.48 21.17 -8.41
CA TYR A 23 25.83 21.06 -8.97
C TYR A 23 25.89 21.28 -10.48
N TYR A 24 24.75 21.54 -11.15
CA TYR A 24 24.70 21.66 -12.61
C TYR A 24 25.70 22.64 -13.21
N ALA A 25 25.89 23.79 -12.57
CA ALA A 25 26.79 24.81 -13.06
C ALA A 25 28.29 24.46 -12.94
N THR A 26 28.65 23.59 -12.00
CA THR A 26 30.04 23.34 -11.62
C THR A 26 30.53 21.93 -11.92
N VAL A 27 29.61 20.95 -11.99
CA VAL A 27 29.92 19.52 -12.16
C VAL A 27 29.52 19.06 -13.55
N ALA A 28 30.42 18.37 -14.25
CA ALA A 28 30.13 17.77 -15.57
C ALA A 28 29.51 16.39 -15.44
N GLY A 29 29.78 15.67 -14.36
CA GLY A 29 29.24 14.37 -14.05
C GLY A 29 29.77 13.89 -12.70
N ALA A 30 29.24 12.77 -12.22
CA ALA A 30 29.67 12.14 -10.98
C ALA A 30 29.63 10.61 -11.05
N PHE A 31 30.45 9.96 -10.22
CA PHE A 31 30.18 8.60 -9.82
C PHE A 31 29.35 8.63 -8.51
N THR A 32 28.27 7.87 -8.54
CA THR A 32 27.42 7.68 -7.36
C THR A 32 27.67 6.31 -6.79
N HIS A 33 28.22 6.27 -5.59
CA HIS A 33 28.37 5.06 -4.82
C HIS A 33 27.19 4.95 -3.86
N CYS A 34 26.47 3.86 -3.90
CA CYS A 34 25.34 3.66 -3.02
C CYS A 34 25.30 2.28 -2.40
N ILE A 35 24.80 2.23 -1.17
CA ILE A 35 24.45 0.99 -0.49
C ILE A 35 22.96 1.01 -0.20
N ILE A 36 22.27 -0.01 -0.68
CA ILE A 36 20.81 -0.14 -0.59
C ILE A 36 20.48 -1.40 0.19
N LEU A 37 19.65 -1.29 1.21
CA LEU A 37 19.12 -2.43 1.92
C LEU A 37 17.86 -2.91 1.22
N GLU A 38 17.91 -4.11 0.63
CA GLU A 38 16.82 -4.76 -0.08
C GLU A 38 16.95 -6.29 -0.03
N ARG A 39 15.95 -6.99 -0.56
CA ARG A 39 15.91 -8.45 -0.58
C ARG A 39 16.55 -9.06 -1.81
N SER A 40 16.53 -8.31 -2.92
CA SER A 40 17.11 -8.75 -4.19
C SER A 40 17.95 -7.66 -4.84
N PRO A 41 18.95 -8.01 -5.65
CA PRO A 41 19.76 -7.04 -6.37
C PRO A 41 18.95 -6.22 -7.38
N GLU A 42 17.88 -6.78 -7.96
CA GLU A 42 16.99 -6.09 -8.91
C GLU A 42 16.19 -5.00 -8.21
N ALA A 43 15.65 -5.30 -7.03
CA ALA A 43 14.95 -4.31 -6.20
C ALA A 43 15.90 -3.21 -5.74
N ALA A 44 17.12 -3.56 -5.32
CA ALA A 44 18.14 -2.59 -4.94
C ALA A 44 18.51 -1.68 -6.10
N LEU A 45 18.68 -2.23 -7.31
CA LEU A 45 18.98 -1.47 -8.52
C LEU A 45 17.85 -0.47 -8.86
N THR A 46 16.61 -0.92 -8.84
CA THR A 46 15.43 -0.08 -9.14
C THR A 46 15.29 1.04 -8.12
N LYS A 47 15.42 0.72 -6.85
CA LYS A 47 15.37 1.69 -5.75
C LYS A 47 16.51 2.72 -5.83
N ALA A 48 17.73 2.28 -6.11
CA ALA A 48 18.87 3.17 -6.29
C ALA A 48 18.63 4.18 -7.42
N LYS A 49 18.21 3.73 -8.60
CA LYS A 49 17.88 4.60 -9.74
C LYS A 49 16.82 5.62 -9.40
N PHE A 50 15.74 5.20 -8.72
CA PHE A 50 14.67 6.08 -8.30
C PHE A 50 15.19 7.26 -7.44
N PHE A 51 16.02 6.97 -6.45
CA PHE A 51 16.55 8.01 -5.57
C PHE A 51 17.59 8.90 -6.25
N ILE A 52 18.44 8.34 -7.11
CA ILE A 52 19.41 9.11 -7.92
C ILE A 52 18.66 10.11 -8.82
N PHE A 53 17.61 9.69 -9.52
CA PHE A 53 16.78 10.58 -10.32
C PHE A 53 16.08 11.64 -9.46
N LYS A 54 15.60 11.24 -8.28
CA LYS A 54 14.93 12.16 -7.35
C LYS A 54 15.88 13.26 -6.83
N ASP A 55 17.18 12.96 -6.71
CA ASP A 55 18.23 13.92 -6.34
C ASP A 55 18.67 14.81 -7.51
N GLY A 56 17.99 14.71 -8.65
CA GLY A 56 18.26 15.58 -9.80
C GLY A 56 19.41 15.14 -10.69
N TRP A 57 19.78 13.86 -10.67
CA TRP A 57 20.78 13.32 -11.57
C TRP A 57 20.11 12.63 -12.74
N GLU A 58 20.72 12.75 -13.92
CA GLU A 58 20.27 12.16 -15.20
C GLU A 58 21.34 11.21 -15.76
N ASP A 59 21.03 10.58 -16.90
CA ASP A 59 21.93 9.65 -17.61
C ASP A 59 22.54 8.58 -16.68
N VAL A 60 21.68 7.98 -15.85
CA VAL A 60 22.05 7.05 -14.77
C VAL A 60 22.46 5.72 -15.38
N ARG A 61 23.78 5.47 -15.46
CA ARG A 61 24.35 4.25 -16.04
C ARG A 61 25.05 3.44 -14.95
N LEU A 62 24.57 2.22 -14.73
CA LEU A 62 25.22 1.29 -13.82
C LEU A 62 26.61 0.92 -14.38
N THR A 63 27.65 0.99 -13.54
CA THR A 63 29.03 0.66 -13.97
C THR A 63 29.32 -0.81 -13.80
N ASP A 64 28.84 -1.42 -12.72
CA ASP A 64 29.08 -2.83 -12.39
C ASP A 64 27.79 -3.47 -11.86
N ALA A 65 27.67 -4.79 -11.95
CA ALA A 65 26.53 -5.50 -11.37
C ALA A 65 26.42 -5.28 -9.86
N PRO A 66 25.18 -5.19 -9.31
CA PRO A 66 24.98 -5.05 -7.86
C PRO A 66 25.69 -6.15 -7.08
N SER A 67 26.48 -5.77 -6.09
CA SER A 67 27.26 -6.70 -5.25
C SER A 67 26.67 -6.75 -3.85
N GLU A 68 26.40 -7.96 -3.34
CA GLU A 68 26.05 -8.15 -1.94
C GLU A 68 27.28 -7.86 -1.07
N VAL A 69 27.11 -7.03 -0.03
CA VAL A 69 28.19 -6.55 0.83
C VAL A 69 27.85 -6.65 2.30
N ASP A 70 28.89 -6.78 3.12
CA ASP A 70 28.80 -6.69 4.58
C ASP A 70 29.80 -5.66 5.12
N GLU A 71 29.81 -5.47 6.43
CA GLU A 71 30.70 -4.53 7.11
C GLU A 71 32.18 -4.77 6.78
N LYS A 72 32.58 -6.03 6.61
CA LYS A 72 33.99 -6.42 6.38
C LYS A 72 34.52 -5.91 5.03
N ASN A 73 33.64 -5.69 4.05
CA ASN A 73 34.01 -5.16 2.75
C ASN A 73 34.53 -3.71 2.80
N PHE A 74 34.23 -3.00 3.90
CA PHE A 74 34.54 -1.58 4.06
C PHE A 74 35.54 -1.27 5.19
N LEU A 75 35.99 -2.29 5.94
CA LEU A 75 36.96 -2.11 7.03
C LEU A 75 38.21 -1.36 6.57
N GLY A 76 38.57 -0.28 7.29
CA GLY A 76 39.72 0.57 6.99
C GLY A 76 39.52 1.52 5.78
N LYS A 77 38.25 1.71 5.34
CA LYS A 77 37.88 2.62 4.25
C LYS A 77 36.87 3.65 4.77
N ASP A 78 37.37 4.71 5.39
CA ASP A 78 36.55 5.68 6.15
C ASP A 78 35.25 6.09 5.46
N THR A 79 35.30 6.53 4.21
CA THR A 79 34.09 6.90 3.43
C THR A 79 33.16 5.70 3.17
N GLY A 80 33.73 4.52 2.96
CA GLY A 80 32.97 3.29 2.73
C GLY A 80 32.28 2.81 4.00
N GLU A 81 32.98 2.86 5.13
CA GLU A 81 32.40 2.54 6.43
C GLU A 81 31.26 3.49 6.77
N GLU A 82 31.46 4.81 6.63
CA GLU A 82 30.43 5.80 6.86
C GLU A 82 29.18 5.53 5.98
N LEU A 83 29.39 5.28 4.68
CA LEU A 83 28.31 4.96 3.74
C LEU A 83 27.55 3.70 4.17
N TYR A 84 28.28 2.65 4.59
CA TYR A 84 27.68 1.41 5.07
C TYR A 84 26.86 1.62 6.34
N TYR A 85 27.39 2.31 7.34
CA TYR A 85 26.66 2.59 8.57
C TYR A 85 25.44 3.48 8.36
N ARG A 86 25.54 4.47 7.47
CA ARG A 86 24.38 5.29 7.06
C ARG A 86 23.31 4.43 6.41
N ALA A 87 23.67 3.57 5.45
CA ALA A 87 22.73 2.66 4.84
C ALA A 87 22.10 1.69 5.86
N ARG A 88 22.89 1.19 6.81
CA ARG A 88 22.38 0.34 7.91
C ARG A 88 21.45 1.09 8.84
N LYS A 89 21.59 2.39 8.96
CA LYS A 89 20.72 3.27 9.77
C LYS A 89 19.46 3.67 9.02
N ASP A 90 19.58 4.09 7.74
CA ASP A 90 18.54 4.80 7.02
C ASP A 90 17.90 3.96 5.90
N GLY A 91 18.35 2.69 5.73
CA GLY A 91 17.87 1.77 4.69
C GLY A 91 18.52 1.96 3.32
N LEU A 92 19.16 3.11 3.11
CA LEU A 92 19.94 3.46 1.94
C LEU A 92 20.91 4.60 2.25
N ALA A 93 22.02 4.66 1.49
CA ALA A 93 22.94 5.79 1.54
C ALA A 93 23.59 5.99 0.18
N PHE A 94 23.89 7.26 -0.14
CA PHE A 94 24.53 7.69 -1.37
C PHE A 94 25.75 8.55 -1.04
N THR A 95 26.75 8.48 -1.92
CA THR A 95 27.89 9.40 -1.97
C THR A 95 28.18 9.70 -3.43
N TYR A 96 28.36 10.98 -3.75
CA TYR A 96 28.63 11.47 -5.08
C TYR A 96 30.06 11.98 -5.16
N VAL A 97 30.82 11.48 -6.12
CA VAL A 97 32.17 11.91 -6.41
C VAL A 97 32.18 12.57 -7.80
N GLY A 98 32.12 13.90 -7.84
CA GLY A 98 31.95 14.68 -9.06
C GLY A 98 33.25 15.17 -9.66
N TRP A 99 33.25 15.39 -10.98
CA TRP A 99 34.31 16.07 -11.72
C TRP A 99 33.84 17.38 -12.34
N SER A 100 34.74 18.35 -12.39
CA SER A 100 34.46 19.71 -12.79
C SER A 100 34.14 19.86 -14.29
N ARG A 101 33.27 20.83 -14.64
CA ARG A 101 32.96 21.22 -16.05
C ARG A 101 34.09 21.98 -16.72
N ASP A 102 34.85 22.75 -15.98
CA ASP A 102 35.88 23.63 -16.56
C ASP A 102 37.22 22.95 -16.79
N GLY A 103 37.34 21.66 -16.49
CA GLY A 103 38.55 20.86 -16.70
C GLY A 103 39.78 21.36 -15.93
N LYS A 104 39.65 22.39 -15.10
CA LYS A 104 40.77 23.01 -14.36
C LYS A 104 41.15 22.29 -13.06
N SER A 105 40.33 21.35 -12.63
CA SER A 105 40.61 20.50 -11.47
C SER A 105 40.41 19.03 -11.85
N SER A 106 41.50 18.27 -11.86
CA SER A 106 41.47 16.84 -11.98
C SER A 106 41.09 16.13 -10.67
N ALA A 107 40.83 16.89 -9.61
CA ALA A 107 40.42 16.32 -8.33
C ALA A 107 38.94 15.99 -8.32
N GLU A 108 38.64 14.70 -8.20
CA GLU A 108 37.31 14.21 -7.84
C GLU A 108 36.92 14.85 -6.50
N ARG A 109 35.76 15.49 -6.46
CA ARG A 109 35.28 16.19 -5.28
C ARG A 109 34.10 15.49 -4.68
N LEU A 110 34.19 15.15 -3.40
CA LEU A 110 33.05 14.65 -2.63
C LEU A 110 31.97 15.74 -2.58
N LEU A 111 30.78 15.43 -3.06
CA LEU A 111 29.64 16.35 -3.07
C LEU A 111 28.81 16.06 -1.81
N THR A 112 28.56 17.10 -1.03
CA THR A 112 27.69 16.97 0.15
C THR A 112 26.22 16.85 -0.26
N GLU A 113 25.49 15.95 0.38
CA GLU A 113 24.06 15.81 0.17
C GLU A 113 23.34 17.13 0.48
N SER A 114 22.48 17.58 -0.45
CA SER A 114 21.62 18.73 -0.19
C SER A 114 20.56 18.36 0.84
N SER A 115 20.07 19.38 1.55
CA SER A 115 19.04 19.29 2.59
C SER A 115 17.75 18.65 2.11
N PHE A 116 17.72 17.30 2.06
CA PHE A 116 16.54 16.48 1.78
C PHE A 116 15.38 16.75 2.76
N SER A 117 15.69 17.33 3.92
CA SER A 117 14.73 17.44 5.04
C SER A 117 13.68 18.53 4.86
N SER A 118 13.99 19.71 4.29
CA SER A 118 13.05 20.83 4.21
C SER A 118 12.02 20.67 3.08
N ALA A 119 12.46 20.27 1.90
CA ALA A 119 11.59 20.01 0.76
C ALA A 119 10.63 18.82 1.04
N LEU A 120 11.14 17.79 1.71
CA LEU A 120 10.33 16.66 2.13
C LEU A 120 9.30 17.04 3.19
N GLN A 121 9.66 17.86 4.18
CA GLN A 121 8.72 18.34 5.20
C GLN A 121 7.60 19.18 4.59
N GLU A 122 7.92 20.07 3.64
CA GLU A 122 6.92 20.89 2.94
C GLU A 122 5.99 20.02 2.08
N ARG A 123 6.52 19.01 1.38
CA ARG A 123 5.71 18.02 0.65
C ARG A 123 4.74 17.29 1.58
N LEU A 124 5.21 16.78 2.70
CA LEU A 124 4.39 16.08 3.69
C LEU A 124 3.28 16.98 4.26
N ARG A 125 3.57 18.28 4.43
CA ARG A 125 2.57 19.26 4.86
C ARG A 125 1.48 19.47 3.79
N ARG A 126 1.86 19.58 2.52
CA ARG A 126 0.90 19.67 1.39
C ARG A 126 0.04 18.42 1.28
N ASP A 127 0.64 17.23 1.33
CA ASP A 127 -0.06 15.94 1.26
C ASP A 127 -1.05 15.78 2.43
N ARG A 128 -0.65 16.23 3.63
CA ARG A 128 -1.55 16.23 4.79
C ARG A 128 -2.75 17.14 4.55
N LYS A 129 -2.54 18.36 4.02
CA LYS A 129 -3.62 19.29 3.70
C LYS A 129 -4.61 18.68 2.69
N ILE A 130 -4.12 18.01 1.65
CA ILE A 130 -4.97 17.31 0.67
C ILE A 130 -5.82 16.24 1.36
N ARG A 131 -5.19 15.37 2.16
CA ARG A 131 -5.90 14.31 2.90
C ARG A 131 -6.93 14.85 3.88
N ASP A 132 -6.66 16.00 4.46
CA ASP A 132 -7.57 16.65 5.43
C ASP A 132 -8.72 17.40 4.78
N THR A 133 -8.71 17.59 3.46
CA THR A 133 -9.80 18.22 2.71
C THR A 133 -10.95 17.23 2.56
N GLY A 134 -12.07 17.50 3.25
CA GLY A 134 -13.25 16.66 3.20
C GLY A 134 -14.12 16.91 1.97
N ARG A 135 -14.80 15.87 1.50
CA ARG A 135 -15.85 15.92 0.46
C ARG A 135 -16.86 14.80 0.67
N CYS A 136 -18.05 14.94 0.15
CA CYS A 136 -19.08 13.91 0.27
C CYS A 136 -19.15 13.08 -1.00
N LEU A 137 -18.89 11.78 -0.88
CA LEU A 137 -18.90 10.80 -1.97
C LEU A 137 -20.25 10.10 -2.13
N HIS A 138 -21.28 10.51 -1.35
CA HIS A 138 -22.61 9.98 -1.49
C HIS A 138 -23.16 10.28 -2.88
N PHE A 139 -23.93 9.35 -3.46
CA PHE A 139 -24.51 9.49 -4.80
C PHE A 139 -25.52 10.65 -4.94
N GLU A 140 -26.00 11.18 -3.83
CA GLU A 140 -26.78 12.41 -3.73
C GLU A 140 -25.95 13.57 -3.12
N GLY A 141 -24.62 13.44 -3.14
CA GLY A 141 -23.70 14.46 -2.65
C GLY A 141 -23.82 15.77 -3.42
N GLY A 142 -23.67 16.92 -2.72
CA GLY A 142 -23.76 18.21 -3.37
C GLY A 142 -23.90 19.38 -2.40
N ILE A 143 -24.63 20.44 -2.83
CA ILE A 143 -24.75 21.74 -2.14
C ILE A 143 -25.25 21.64 -0.68
N ARG A 144 -26.00 20.59 -0.37
CA ARG A 144 -26.51 20.36 1.00
C ARG A 144 -25.47 19.73 1.93
N CYS A 145 -24.38 19.20 1.42
CA CYS A 145 -23.36 18.53 2.20
C CYS A 145 -22.52 19.56 2.96
N ARG A 146 -22.59 19.48 4.28
CA ARG A 146 -21.82 20.30 5.23
C ARG A 146 -21.25 19.36 6.30
N GLU A 147 -20.31 19.85 7.10
CA GLU A 147 -19.78 19.12 8.23
C GLU A 147 -19.25 17.73 7.84
N TYR A 148 -18.15 17.71 7.07
CA TYR A 148 -17.45 16.46 6.71
C TYR A 148 -16.83 15.84 7.97
N ILE A 149 -17.08 14.55 8.16
CA ILE A 149 -16.63 13.82 9.33
C ILE A 149 -15.51 12.84 9.02
N ASN A 150 -14.80 12.41 10.04
CA ASN A 150 -13.90 11.28 9.95
C ASN A 150 -14.70 9.97 10.00
N ALA A 151 -15.29 9.59 8.86
CA ALA A 151 -16.06 8.36 8.73
C ALA A 151 -15.14 7.14 8.86
N HIS A 152 -15.58 6.10 9.57
CA HIS A 152 -14.84 4.85 9.68
C HIS A 152 -15.23 3.89 8.55
N SER A 153 -14.26 3.36 7.81
CA SER A 153 -14.55 2.30 6.83
C SER A 153 -14.62 0.91 7.49
N ILE A 154 -13.87 0.68 8.57
CA ILE A 154 -14.02 -0.48 9.45
C ILE A 154 -14.91 -0.07 10.61
N GLN A 155 -15.93 -0.84 10.92
CA GLN A 155 -16.87 -0.53 12.00
C GLN A 155 -16.15 -0.40 13.35
N LYS A 156 -16.26 0.79 13.98
CA LYS A 156 -15.53 1.09 15.20
C LYS A 156 -16.07 0.35 16.40
N SER A 157 -17.39 0.41 16.63
CA SER A 157 -18.06 -0.17 17.81
C SER A 157 -18.03 -1.70 17.83
N GLY A 158 -18.07 -2.33 16.66
CA GLY A 158 -17.99 -3.79 16.50
C GLY A 158 -16.54 -4.27 16.45
N LEU A 159 -15.94 -4.21 15.25
CA LEU A 159 -14.65 -4.89 14.99
C LEU A 159 -13.43 -4.21 15.61
N LEU A 160 -13.27 -2.87 15.43
CA LEU A 160 -12.09 -2.20 15.98
C LEU A 160 -12.07 -2.28 17.51
N SER A 161 -13.24 -2.16 18.16
CA SER A 161 -13.33 -2.36 19.60
C SER A 161 -13.02 -3.78 20.03
N ALA A 162 -13.47 -4.79 19.25
CA ALA A 162 -13.24 -6.21 19.55
C ALA A 162 -11.76 -6.61 19.49
N ILE A 163 -10.99 -6.05 18.57
CA ILE A 163 -9.56 -6.34 18.44
C ILE A 163 -8.66 -5.42 19.27
N SER A 164 -9.20 -4.33 19.84
CA SER A 164 -8.39 -3.35 20.54
C SER A 164 -7.90 -3.85 21.90
N CYS A 165 -6.75 -3.34 22.32
CA CYS A 165 -6.23 -3.44 23.67
C CYS A 165 -6.07 -2.03 24.23
N ASN A 166 -6.80 -1.72 25.32
CA ASN A 166 -6.85 -0.37 25.90
C ASN A 166 -7.17 0.73 24.86
N GLY A 167 -8.13 0.46 23.96
CA GLY A 167 -8.54 1.39 22.90
C GLY A 167 -7.53 1.59 21.76
N HIS A 168 -6.50 0.75 21.65
CA HIS A 168 -5.47 0.82 20.63
C HIS A 168 -5.40 -0.49 19.83
N VAL A 169 -5.00 -0.35 18.57
CA VAL A 169 -4.69 -1.46 17.64
C VAL A 169 -3.35 -1.20 16.98
N TYR A 170 -2.74 -2.21 16.40
CA TYR A 170 -1.61 -2.03 15.49
C TYR A 170 -2.10 -1.70 14.08
N VAL A 171 -1.43 -0.76 13.44
CA VAL A 171 -1.53 -0.47 12.01
C VAL A 171 -0.13 -0.40 11.41
N LEU A 172 0.00 -0.78 10.15
CA LEU A 172 1.26 -0.58 9.44
C LEU A 172 1.47 0.92 9.22
N SER A 173 2.63 1.42 9.60
CA SER A 173 3.05 2.79 9.30
C SER A 173 4.26 2.76 8.37
N ALA A 174 4.12 3.49 7.26
CA ALA A 174 5.17 3.79 6.30
C ALA A 174 5.36 5.32 6.16
N ASP A 175 4.97 6.09 7.19
CA ASP A 175 5.25 7.53 7.19
C ASP A 175 6.75 7.80 7.32
N VAL A 176 7.16 9.00 6.87
CA VAL A 176 8.59 9.36 6.81
C VAL A 176 9.29 9.29 8.17
N GLY A 177 8.57 9.60 9.25
CA GLY A 177 9.12 9.50 10.60
C GLY A 177 9.39 8.04 10.99
N THR A 178 8.46 7.15 10.66
CA THR A 178 8.60 5.70 10.88
C THR A 178 9.69 5.11 10.00
N LEU A 179 9.66 5.41 8.70
CA LEU A 179 10.68 4.94 7.76
C LEU A 179 12.09 5.43 8.16
N GLY A 180 12.22 6.70 8.56
CA GLY A 180 13.50 7.25 9.02
C GLY A 180 14.03 6.58 10.30
N LYS A 181 13.15 6.24 11.24
CA LYS A 181 13.54 5.52 12.48
C LYS A 181 13.83 4.04 12.24
N ASN A 182 13.13 3.43 11.30
CA ASN A 182 13.17 1.98 11.02
C ASN A 182 13.92 1.63 9.72
N LYS A 183 14.95 2.40 9.35
CA LYS A 183 15.87 2.10 8.25
C LYS A 183 15.20 1.95 6.88
N GLY A 184 14.18 2.76 6.63
CA GLY A 184 13.40 2.71 5.39
C GLY A 184 12.34 1.61 5.32
N PHE A 185 12.15 0.85 6.39
CA PHE A 185 11.13 -0.20 6.44
C PHE A 185 9.88 0.25 7.22
N PRO A 186 8.69 -0.18 6.80
CA PRO A 186 7.48 0.04 7.58
C PRO A 186 7.50 -0.78 8.86
N GLU A 187 6.77 -0.33 9.86
CA GLU A 187 6.58 -1.06 11.12
C GLU A 187 5.14 -0.98 11.62
N TYR A 188 4.79 -1.89 12.51
CA TYR A 188 3.50 -1.82 13.21
C TYR A 188 3.58 -0.84 14.37
N VAL A 189 2.72 0.21 14.32
CA VAL A 189 2.60 1.21 15.36
C VAL A 189 1.25 1.11 16.06
N LYS A 190 1.21 1.31 17.38
CA LYS A 190 -0.05 1.39 18.14
C LYS A 190 -0.75 2.71 17.85
N LYS A 191 -2.04 2.62 17.46
CA LYS A 191 -2.88 3.77 17.15
C LYS A 191 -4.24 3.63 17.82
N GLY A 192 -4.75 4.72 18.37
CA GLY A 192 -6.09 4.75 18.98
C GLY A 192 -7.18 4.52 17.94
N ILE A 193 -8.17 3.66 18.25
CA ILE A 193 -9.25 3.25 17.33
C ILE A 193 -10.06 4.41 16.75
N ASN A 194 -10.08 5.57 17.43
CA ASN A 194 -10.76 6.76 16.93
C ASN A 194 -10.12 7.35 15.66
N ASN A 195 -8.86 7.03 15.41
CA ASN A 195 -8.06 7.56 14.29
C ASN A 195 -7.62 6.48 13.31
N VAL A 196 -8.14 5.26 13.47
CA VAL A 196 -7.83 4.12 12.59
C VAL A 196 -8.93 3.97 11.57
N SER A 197 -8.58 3.70 10.31
CA SER A 197 -9.54 3.45 9.24
C SER A 197 -10.53 4.62 8.98
N THR A 198 -10.10 5.84 9.26
CA THR A 198 -10.92 7.05 9.07
C THR A 198 -10.59 7.78 7.78
N PHE A 199 -11.60 8.37 7.14
CA PHE A 199 -11.47 9.23 5.98
C PHE A 199 -12.59 10.27 5.92
N LYS A 200 -12.33 11.45 5.32
CA LYS A 200 -13.30 12.55 5.22
C LYS A 200 -14.11 12.48 3.91
N GLY A 201 -14.63 11.30 3.60
CA GLY A 201 -15.37 11.01 2.37
C GLY A 201 -16.89 11.14 2.47
N PHE A 202 -17.43 11.53 3.64
CA PHE A 202 -18.86 11.73 3.81
C PHE A 202 -19.17 12.94 4.72
N CYS A 203 -20.30 13.58 4.49
CA CYS A 203 -20.87 14.50 5.45
C CYS A 203 -21.64 13.71 6.51
N LYS A 204 -21.85 14.32 7.67
CA LYS A 204 -22.48 13.69 8.84
C LYS A 204 -23.86 13.07 8.55
N SER A 205 -24.72 13.79 7.82
CA SER A 205 -26.05 13.29 7.49
C SER A 205 -25.99 12.06 6.60
N HIS A 206 -25.27 12.15 5.47
CA HIS A 206 -25.19 11.04 4.51
C HIS A 206 -24.46 9.81 5.07
N ASP A 207 -23.43 9.98 5.90
CA ASP A 207 -22.78 8.86 6.57
C ASP A 207 -23.75 8.15 7.52
N SER A 208 -24.41 8.93 8.39
CA SER A 208 -25.30 8.40 9.43
C SER A 208 -26.57 7.73 8.86
N GLU A 209 -27.09 8.24 7.75
CA GLU A 209 -28.31 7.71 7.13
C GLU A 209 -28.00 6.47 6.28
N LEU A 210 -27.00 6.57 5.40
CA LEU A 210 -26.67 5.49 4.46
C LEU A 210 -26.15 4.24 5.18
N PHE A 211 -25.26 4.43 6.15
CA PHE A 211 -24.57 3.30 6.79
C PHE A 211 -25.20 2.84 8.11
N ALA A 212 -26.35 3.43 8.53
CA ALA A 212 -27.08 2.98 9.72
C ALA A 212 -27.33 1.45 9.75
N PRO A 213 -27.69 0.78 8.64
CA PRO A 213 -27.96 -0.66 8.63
C PRO A 213 -26.74 -1.54 8.94
N ILE A 214 -25.53 -1.01 8.79
CA ILE A 214 -24.28 -1.74 9.07
C ILE A 214 -23.52 -1.19 10.25
N ASP A 215 -23.82 0.01 10.73
CA ASP A 215 -23.18 0.59 11.91
C ASP A 215 -23.90 0.25 13.21
N ARG A 216 -25.21 -0.01 13.13
CA ARG A 216 -26.08 -0.27 14.28
C ARG A 216 -26.46 -1.73 14.44
N SER A 217 -26.08 -2.57 13.52
CA SER A 217 -26.45 -3.99 13.49
C SER A 217 -25.26 -4.86 13.10
N ASP A 218 -25.26 -6.06 13.62
CA ASP A 218 -24.35 -7.12 13.16
C ASP A 218 -24.69 -7.47 11.70
N LEU A 219 -23.70 -8.05 11.01
CA LEU A 219 -23.90 -8.54 9.66
C LEU A 219 -24.81 -9.78 9.69
N GLU A 220 -26.02 -9.58 9.22
CA GLU A 220 -26.94 -10.63 8.77
C GLU A 220 -27.01 -10.48 7.25
N PRO A 221 -26.39 -11.38 6.45
CA PRO A 221 -26.07 -11.09 5.05
C PRO A 221 -27.32 -10.93 4.18
N SER A 222 -27.91 -9.77 4.24
CA SER A 222 -28.86 -9.28 3.23
C SER A 222 -28.07 -8.60 2.11
N TYR A 223 -28.58 -8.68 0.89
CA TYR A 223 -27.97 -7.99 -0.26
C TYR A 223 -27.73 -6.50 0.02
N LYS A 224 -28.64 -5.84 0.76
CA LYS A 224 -28.49 -4.42 1.15
C LYS A 224 -27.29 -4.20 2.05
N GLN A 225 -27.10 -5.01 3.11
CA GLN A 225 -25.92 -4.87 3.97
C GLN A 225 -24.64 -5.17 3.20
N VAL A 226 -24.61 -6.21 2.37
CA VAL A 226 -23.47 -6.54 1.52
C VAL A 226 -23.12 -5.36 0.61
N ALA A 227 -24.09 -4.78 -0.08
CA ALA A 227 -23.90 -3.60 -0.93
C ALA A 227 -23.34 -2.41 -0.14
N LEU A 228 -23.82 -2.16 1.08
CA LEU A 228 -23.34 -1.07 1.94
C LEU A 228 -21.88 -1.26 2.38
N TYR A 229 -21.48 -2.47 2.77
CA TYR A 229 -20.07 -2.76 3.09
C TYR A 229 -19.19 -2.59 1.86
N ALA A 230 -19.59 -3.10 0.71
CA ALA A 230 -18.88 -2.96 -0.55
C ALA A 230 -18.74 -1.48 -0.96
N TYR A 231 -19.82 -0.71 -0.87
CA TYR A 231 -19.82 0.72 -1.22
C TYR A 231 -18.94 1.54 -0.29
N ARG A 232 -18.97 1.27 1.01
CA ARG A 232 -18.10 1.94 2.00
C ARG A 232 -16.62 1.69 1.71
N SER A 233 -16.25 0.44 1.41
CA SER A 233 -14.88 0.06 1.02
C SER A 233 -14.48 0.77 -0.28
N LEU A 234 -15.34 0.76 -1.28
CA LEU A 234 -15.10 1.46 -2.55
C LEU A 234 -14.90 2.97 -2.36
N CYS A 235 -15.76 3.63 -1.58
CA CYS A 235 -15.67 5.07 -1.33
C CYS A 235 -14.38 5.44 -0.57
N ARG A 236 -13.91 4.59 0.34
CA ARG A 236 -12.62 4.81 1.01
C ARG A 236 -11.47 4.77 0.02
N GLU A 237 -11.42 3.74 -0.82
CA GLU A 237 -10.34 3.60 -1.83
C GLU A 237 -10.42 4.72 -2.89
N TYR A 238 -11.63 5.08 -3.29
CA TYR A 238 -11.87 6.22 -4.17
C TYR A 238 -11.29 7.53 -3.59
N PHE A 239 -11.57 7.81 -2.31
CA PHE A 239 -11.06 8.99 -1.61
C PHE A 239 -9.53 9.00 -1.54
N VAL A 240 -8.93 7.87 -1.23
CA VAL A 240 -7.46 7.73 -1.12
C VAL A 240 -6.79 7.92 -2.49
N LYS A 241 -7.32 7.27 -3.53
CA LYS A 241 -6.79 7.35 -4.90
C LYS A 241 -6.87 8.78 -5.45
N GLU A 242 -8.00 9.46 -5.26
CA GLU A 242 -8.18 10.84 -5.68
C GLU A 242 -7.18 11.78 -4.97
N ASN A 243 -6.98 11.61 -3.66
CA ASN A 243 -5.97 12.37 -2.91
C ASN A 243 -4.54 12.08 -3.41
N ALA A 244 -4.24 10.84 -3.77
CA ALA A 244 -2.94 10.47 -4.32
C ALA A 244 -2.68 11.18 -5.67
N ILE A 245 -3.69 11.23 -6.55
CA ILE A 245 -3.60 11.95 -7.84
C ILE A 245 -3.37 13.45 -7.61
N MET A 246 -4.12 14.06 -6.68
CA MET A 246 -3.93 15.48 -6.35
C MET A 246 -2.50 15.76 -5.86
N ALA A 247 -1.97 14.89 -5.00
CA ALA A 247 -0.60 15.02 -4.50
C ALA A 247 0.44 14.87 -5.62
N LEU A 248 0.27 13.86 -6.51
CA LEU A 248 1.16 13.62 -7.63
C LEU A 248 1.13 14.76 -8.65
N ARG A 249 -0.05 15.32 -8.95
CA ARG A 249 -0.18 16.49 -9.84
C ARG A 249 0.51 17.72 -9.25
N ASN A 250 0.32 18.00 -7.95
CA ASN A 250 1.04 19.09 -7.29
C ASN A 250 2.56 18.90 -7.34
N ASP A 251 3.02 17.63 -7.25
CA ASP A 251 4.44 17.32 -7.40
C ASP A 251 4.93 17.49 -8.85
N LEU A 252 4.09 17.21 -9.85
CA LEU A 252 4.39 17.38 -11.26
C LEU A 252 4.43 18.87 -11.67
N ASP A 253 3.58 19.71 -11.07
CA ASP A 253 3.54 21.16 -11.32
C ASP A 253 4.78 21.89 -10.77
N ASP A 254 5.58 21.24 -9.93
CA ASP A 254 6.82 21.79 -9.40
C ASP A 254 7.90 21.83 -10.50
N GLN A 255 8.02 23.02 -11.14
CA GLN A 255 8.97 23.27 -12.23
C GLN A 255 10.45 23.14 -11.82
N SER A 256 10.74 23.07 -10.54
CA SER A 256 12.11 22.87 -10.02
C SER A 256 12.61 21.43 -10.15
N ARG A 257 11.77 20.49 -10.59
CA ARG A 257 12.12 19.08 -10.67
C ARG A 257 12.89 18.72 -11.95
N PRO A 258 13.86 17.81 -11.86
CA PRO A 258 14.59 17.27 -13.00
C PRO A 258 13.65 16.64 -14.03
N LYS A 259 13.99 16.75 -15.33
CA LYS A 259 13.19 16.18 -16.43
C LYS A 259 12.85 14.70 -16.22
N VAL A 260 13.83 13.87 -15.85
CA VAL A 260 13.63 12.42 -15.61
C VAL A 260 12.69 12.16 -14.44
N ALA A 261 12.79 12.98 -13.36
CA ALA A 261 11.86 12.88 -12.24
C ALA A 261 10.43 13.26 -12.66
N ARG A 262 10.28 14.22 -13.57
CA ARG A 262 8.98 14.59 -14.13
C ARG A 262 8.41 13.50 -15.01
N GLU A 263 9.20 12.88 -15.89
CA GLU A 263 8.77 11.75 -16.73
C GLU A 263 8.29 10.56 -15.87
N LEU A 264 9.00 10.26 -14.78
CA LEU A 264 8.56 9.25 -13.83
C LEU A 264 7.25 9.63 -13.13
N LEU A 265 7.11 10.88 -12.69
CA LEU A 265 5.88 11.39 -12.09
C LEU A 265 4.72 11.38 -13.08
N GLU A 266 4.95 11.74 -14.35
CA GLU A 266 3.96 11.65 -15.42
C GLU A 266 3.46 10.19 -15.56
N GLY A 267 4.35 9.22 -15.60
CA GLY A 267 3.98 7.80 -15.61
C GLY A 267 3.15 7.38 -14.39
N LEU A 268 3.52 7.85 -13.19
CA LEU A 268 2.76 7.59 -11.96
C LEU A 268 1.38 8.26 -11.99
N VAL A 269 1.28 9.49 -12.51
CA VAL A 269 0.00 10.19 -12.69
C VAL A 269 -0.89 9.40 -13.64
N VAL A 270 -0.38 9.04 -14.83
CA VAL A 270 -1.14 8.26 -15.83
C VAL A 270 -1.66 6.95 -15.25
N GLY A 271 -0.82 6.17 -14.57
CA GLY A 271 -1.24 4.91 -13.94
C GLY A 271 -2.28 5.11 -12.83
N ASN A 272 -2.14 6.16 -12.02
CA ASN A 272 -3.13 6.48 -10.99
C ASN A 272 -4.44 6.98 -11.56
N GLU A 273 -4.42 7.80 -12.62
CA GLU A 273 -5.63 8.27 -13.32
C GLU A 273 -6.36 7.12 -14.01
N TRP A 274 -5.63 6.18 -14.60
CA TRP A 274 -6.20 4.95 -15.12
C TRP A 274 -6.92 4.15 -14.03
N GLY A 275 -6.24 3.89 -12.91
CA GLY A 275 -6.85 3.22 -11.76
C GLY A 275 -8.07 3.97 -11.24
N PHE A 276 -8.04 5.29 -11.22
CA PHE A 276 -9.15 6.12 -10.80
C PHE A 276 -10.33 6.08 -11.79
N SER A 277 -10.08 6.02 -13.09
CA SER A 277 -11.14 5.88 -14.11
C SER A 277 -11.92 4.57 -13.93
N ASN A 278 -11.21 3.48 -13.56
CA ASN A 278 -11.84 2.22 -13.21
C ASN A 278 -12.70 2.34 -11.94
N LEU A 279 -12.21 3.04 -10.91
CA LEU A 279 -13.01 3.30 -9.70
C LEU A 279 -14.25 4.13 -10.01
N ASN A 280 -14.15 5.14 -10.87
CA ASN A 280 -15.29 5.94 -11.32
C ASN A 280 -16.38 5.08 -11.98
N PHE A 281 -15.97 4.16 -12.87
CA PHE A 281 -16.91 3.24 -13.51
C PHE A 281 -17.64 2.39 -12.47
N HIS A 282 -16.92 1.75 -11.58
CA HIS A 282 -17.53 0.89 -10.56
C HIS A 282 -18.39 1.66 -9.57
N LYS A 283 -17.93 2.86 -9.15
CA LYS A 283 -18.71 3.73 -8.29
C LYS A 283 -20.04 4.10 -8.93
N ALA A 284 -20.04 4.46 -10.21
CA ALA A 284 -21.26 4.75 -10.95
C ALA A 284 -22.22 3.54 -11.04
N LYS A 285 -21.69 2.31 -11.21
CA LYS A 285 -22.48 1.09 -11.20
C LYS A 285 -23.12 0.82 -9.85
N TYR A 286 -22.34 0.93 -8.77
CA TYR A 286 -22.82 0.76 -7.41
C TYR A 286 -23.93 1.79 -7.10
N GLU A 287 -23.70 3.05 -7.43
CA GLU A 287 -24.67 4.12 -7.21
C GLU A 287 -25.95 3.97 -8.03
N ASP A 288 -25.87 3.43 -9.22
CA ASP A 288 -27.07 3.10 -10.03
C ASP A 288 -27.92 2.03 -9.35
N SER A 289 -27.28 0.96 -8.82
CA SER A 289 -27.97 -0.07 -8.05
C SER A 289 -28.58 0.50 -6.75
N PHE A 290 -27.91 1.43 -6.06
CA PHE A 290 -28.46 2.10 -4.87
C PHE A 290 -29.67 2.97 -5.21
N ARG A 291 -29.62 3.78 -6.28
CA ARG A 291 -30.76 4.62 -6.73
C ARG A 291 -31.98 3.80 -7.13
N LYS A 292 -31.74 2.60 -7.66
CA LYS A 292 -32.79 1.68 -8.10
C LYS A 292 -33.20 0.66 -7.03
N GLU A 293 -32.54 0.67 -5.89
CA GLU A 293 -32.69 -0.33 -4.82
C GLU A 293 -32.45 -1.79 -5.29
N CYS A 294 -31.67 -1.97 -6.37
CA CYS A 294 -31.32 -3.28 -6.94
C CYS A 294 -30.10 -3.86 -6.23
N TYR A 295 -30.23 -4.20 -4.96
CA TYR A 295 -29.12 -4.73 -4.15
C TYR A 295 -28.71 -6.15 -4.53
N ASP A 296 -29.55 -6.88 -5.23
CA ASP A 296 -29.27 -8.19 -5.84
C ASP A 296 -28.34 -8.13 -7.06
N ASP A 297 -27.94 -6.92 -7.49
CA ASP A 297 -26.81 -6.74 -8.41
C ASP A 297 -25.48 -7.11 -7.76
N PHE A 298 -25.43 -7.17 -6.43
CA PHE A 298 -24.23 -7.55 -5.71
C PHE A 298 -24.18 -9.05 -5.48
N ARG A 299 -23.01 -9.62 -5.72
CA ARG A 299 -22.66 -11.00 -5.43
C ARG A 299 -21.73 -11.02 -4.22
N TYR A 300 -21.76 -12.09 -3.43
CA TYR A 300 -20.91 -12.19 -2.27
C TYR A 300 -20.63 -13.64 -1.85
N ILE A 301 -19.50 -13.80 -1.15
CA ILE A 301 -19.27 -14.96 -0.29
C ILE A 301 -18.89 -14.43 1.09
N LEU A 302 -19.54 -14.98 2.11
CA LEU A 302 -19.28 -14.66 3.49
C LEU A 302 -18.79 -15.91 4.22
N PHE A 303 -17.58 -15.83 4.75
CA PHE A 303 -16.99 -16.83 5.63
C PHE A 303 -17.21 -16.38 7.07
N ALA A 304 -18.00 -17.12 7.83
CA ALA A 304 -18.27 -16.84 9.24
C ALA A 304 -17.27 -17.58 10.12
N PHE A 305 -16.74 -16.88 11.10
CA PHE A 305 -15.76 -17.39 12.06
C PHE A 305 -16.27 -17.27 13.49
N LYS A 306 -16.03 -18.28 14.29
CA LYS A 306 -16.28 -18.24 15.75
C LYS A 306 -15.17 -17.47 16.48
N GLY A 307 -15.53 -16.89 17.61
CA GLY A 307 -14.59 -16.22 18.48
C GLY A 307 -14.29 -14.78 18.07
N ARG A 308 -13.20 -14.23 18.62
CA ARG A 308 -12.81 -12.85 18.36
C ARG A 308 -11.94 -12.75 17.10
N PRO A 309 -12.14 -11.72 16.28
CA PRO A 309 -11.23 -11.45 15.18
C PRO A 309 -9.83 -11.08 15.71
N THR A 310 -8.81 -11.47 14.97
CA THR A 310 -7.41 -11.08 15.25
C THR A 310 -6.98 -9.87 14.42
N ILE A 311 -7.66 -9.64 13.30
CA ILE A 311 -7.50 -8.49 12.42
C ILE A 311 -8.85 -7.90 12.03
N ALA A 312 -8.85 -6.64 11.65
CA ALA A 312 -10.00 -5.97 11.06
C ALA A 312 -9.54 -5.21 9.82
N PHE A 313 -10.29 -5.31 8.72
CA PHE A 313 -9.91 -4.75 7.43
C PHE A 313 -11.12 -4.31 6.61
N SER A 314 -10.86 -3.37 5.70
CA SER A 314 -11.81 -2.91 4.68
C SER A 314 -11.02 -2.42 3.49
N SER A 315 -11.08 -3.13 2.37
CA SER A 315 -10.25 -2.89 1.19
C SER A 315 -10.98 -3.23 -0.10
N LEU A 316 -10.32 -2.91 -1.19
CA LEU A 316 -10.72 -3.22 -2.54
C LEU A 316 -9.50 -3.78 -3.28
N ILE A 317 -9.72 -4.78 -4.10
CA ILE A 317 -8.71 -5.34 -4.99
C ILE A 317 -9.19 -5.35 -6.44
N TYR A 318 -8.24 -5.26 -7.34
CA TYR A 318 -8.37 -5.71 -8.73
C TYR A 318 -7.69 -7.07 -8.81
N PRO A 319 -8.44 -8.20 -8.81
CA PRO A 319 -7.83 -9.52 -8.78
C PRO A 319 -6.97 -9.75 -10.02
N ASP A 320 -5.65 -9.81 -9.86
CA ASP A 320 -4.67 -10.04 -10.94
C ASP A 320 -4.33 -11.52 -11.07
N TYR A 321 -3.96 -12.16 -9.97
CA TYR A 321 -3.68 -13.59 -9.88
C TYR A 321 -4.69 -14.28 -8.96
N ASN A 322 -5.05 -15.50 -9.30
CA ASN A 322 -5.93 -16.33 -8.51
C ASN A 322 -5.18 -17.12 -7.42
N PHE A 323 -5.90 -17.92 -6.63
CA PHE A 323 -5.31 -18.73 -5.57
C PHE A 323 -4.45 -19.91 -6.07
N CYS A 324 -4.46 -20.20 -7.37
CA CYS A 324 -3.56 -21.17 -8.01
C CYS A 324 -2.30 -20.52 -8.59
N GLY A 325 -2.20 -19.19 -8.59
CA GLY A 325 -1.12 -18.44 -9.21
C GLY A 325 -1.34 -18.12 -10.70
N ASP A 326 -2.53 -18.42 -11.25
CA ASP A 326 -2.86 -18.08 -12.63
C ASP A 326 -3.26 -16.61 -12.74
N GLN A 327 -2.80 -15.94 -13.79
CA GLN A 327 -3.24 -14.59 -14.09
C GLN A 327 -4.68 -14.59 -14.60
N ILE A 328 -5.56 -13.87 -13.91
CA ILE A 328 -6.97 -13.76 -14.24
C ILE A 328 -7.35 -12.38 -14.81
N GLN A 329 -6.50 -11.38 -14.56
CA GLN A 329 -6.64 -10.02 -15.09
C GLN A 329 -5.25 -9.39 -15.21
N ASP A 330 -5.02 -8.63 -16.29
CA ASP A 330 -3.79 -7.88 -16.51
C ASP A 330 -3.97 -6.42 -16.09
N LEU A 331 -3.38 -6.03 -14.96
CA LEU A 331 -3.48 -4.66 -14.43
C LEU A 331 -2.71 -3.64 -15.26
N ALA A 332 -1.79 -4.06 -16.11
CA ALA A 332 -1.04 -3.19 -17.02
C ALA A 332 -1.75 -2.96 -18.37
N ASN A 333 -2.85 -3.65 -18.63
CA ASN A 333 -3.61 -3.48 -19.86
C ASN A 333 -4.58 -2.31 -19.77
N TYR A 334 -4.11 -1.12 -20.14
CA TYR A 334 -4.90 0.11 -20.13
C TYR A 334 -6.05 0.15 -21.15
N SER A 335 -6.21 -0.85 -22.01
CA SER A 335 -7.33 -0.95 -22.96
C SER A 335 -8.55 -1.69 -22.41
N GLN A 336 -8.44 -2.32 -21.23
CA GLN A 336 -9.50 -3.12 -20.63
C GLN A 336 -9.96 -2.54 -19.30
N LEU A 337 -11.27 -2.52 -19.09
CA LEU A 337 -11.82 -2.15 -17.81
C LEU A 337 -11.46 -3.21 -16.76
N LEU A 338 -10.80 -2.79 -15.69
CA LEU A 338 -10.46 -3.67 -14.58
C LEU A 338 -11.70 -4.04 -13.76
N ARG A 339 -11.82 -5.31 -13.43
CA ARG A 339 -12.86 -5.87 -12.54
C ARG A 339 -12.37 -5.77 -11.09
N LEU A 340 -13.26 -5.41 -10.19
CA LEU A 340 -12.90 -5.26 -8.78
C LEU A 340 -13.74 -6.14 -7.86
N MET A 341 -13.14 -6.47 -6.72
CA MET A 341 -13.76 -7.13 -5.60
C MET A 341 -13.47 -6.33 -4.34
N THR A 342 -14.44 -6.18 -3.46
CA THR A 342 -14.24 -5.63 -2.13
C THR A 342 -14.10 -6.74 -1.11
N LEU A 343 -13.26 -6.52 -0.11
CA LEU A 343 -13.06 -7.44 0.99
C LEU A 343 -13.10 -6.67 2.31
N CYS A 344 -13.87 -7.16 3.25
CA CYS A 344 -13.94 -6.57 4.58
C CYS A 344 -14.25 -7.60 5.66
N SER A 345 -13.86 -7.27 6.87
CA SER A 345 -14.34 -7.94 8.06
C SER A 345 -15.59 -7.23 8.58
N ALA A 346 -16.55 -7.99 9.14
CA ALA A 346 -17.77 -7.46 9.70
C ALA A 346 -18.13 -8.18 11.00
N PRO A 347 -18.74 -7.50 12.01
CA PRO A 347 -19.21 -8.17 13.22
C PRO A 347 -20.44 -9.00 12.90
N MET A 348 -20.54 -10.17 13.50
CA MET A 348 -21.71 -11.05 13.44
C MET A 348 -22.18 -11.37 14.87
N LYS A 349 -23.43 -11.77 15.02
CA LYS A 349 -24.02 -12.11 16.32
C LYS A 349 -23.18 -13.13 17.10
N GLU A 350 -22.60 -14.09 16.38
CA GLU A 350 -21.72 -15.12 16.95
C GLU A 350 -20.37 -15.08 16.23
N GLY A 351 -19.46 -14.19 16.67
CA GLY A 351 -18.15 -14.07 16.07
C GLY A 351 -18.03 -12.95 15.03
N TRP A 352 -17.46 -13.24 13.86
CA TRP A 352 -17.23 -12.24 12.83
C TRP A 352 -17.24 -12.90 11.43
N GLY A 353 -17.39 -12.06 10.41
CA GLY A 353 -17.42 -12.47 9.02
C GLY A 353 -16.28 -11.89 8.21
N PHE A 354 -15.73 -12.68 7.30
CA PHE A 354 -14.90 -12.24 6.19
C PHE A 354 -15.80 -12.20 4.95
N LEU A 355 -16.11 -10.99 4.51
CA LEU A 355 -16.99 -10.75 3.37
C LEU A 355 -16.17 -10.42 2.13
N LEU A 356 -16.37 -11.19 1.07
CA LEU A 356 -15.98 -10.87 -0.30
C LEU A 356 -17.25 -10.44 -1.04
N ALA A 357 -17.23 -9.27 -1.68
CA ALA A 357 -18.39 -8.79 -2.42
C ALA A 357 -17.98 -8.07 -3.70
N TRP A 358 -18.77 -8.25 -4.75
CA TRP A 358 -18.58 -7.59 -6.04
C TRP A 358 -19.91 -7.30 -6.73
N HIS A 359 -19.93 -6.29 -7.57
CA HIS A 359 -21.06 -6.05 -8.44
C HIS A 359 -21.02 -7.05 -9.61
N ARG A 360 -22.17 -7.52 -10.09
CA ARG A 360 -22.31 -8.50 -11.20
C ARG A 360 -21.52 -8.14 -12.46
N SER A 361 -21.23 -6.84 -12.68
CA SER A 361 -20.36 -6.41 -13.78
C SER A 361 -18.91 -6.85 -13.66
N SER A 362 -18.51 -7.42 -12.53
CA SER A 362 -17.15 -7.95 -12.26
C SER A 362 -17.15 -9.49 -12.15
N SER A 363 -18.29 -10.17 -12.37
CA SER A 363 -18.41 -11.61 -12.15
C SER A 363 -17.46 -12.44 -13.03
N ASP A 364 -17.17 -11.99 -14.24
CA ASP A 364 -16.27 -12.68 -15.17
C ASP A 364 -14.85 -12.93 -14.60
N VAL A 365 -14.35 -12.05 -13.73
CA VAL A 365 -13.07 -12.20 -13.04
C VAL A 365 -13.25 -12.70 -11.60
N CYS A 366 -14.22 -12.13 -10.87
CA CYS A 366 -14.40 -12.45 -9.46
C CYS A 366 -14.85 -13.92 -9.27
N ASP A 367 -15.71 -14.46 -10.15
CA ASP A 367 -16.13 -15.87 -10.08
C ASP A 367 -14.92 -16.81 -10.29
N ARG A 368 -14.00 -16.49 -11.23
CA ARG A 368 -12.75 -17.24 -11.42
C ARG A 368 -11.85 -17.22 -10.18
N MET A 369 -11.80 -16.08 -9.48
CA MET A 369 -11.10 -15.97 -8.21
C MET A 369 -11.67 -16.91 -7.16
N ILE A 370 -12.99 -16.93 -7.01
CA ILE A 370 -13.69 -17.79 -6.05
C ILE A 370 -13.58 -19.26 -6.43
N ASP A 371 -13.70 -19.61 -7.71
CA ASP A 371 -13.53 -20.99 -8.18
C ASP A 371 -12.13 -21.53 -7.90
N SER A 372 -11.11 -20.70 -8.04
CA SER A 372 -9.73 -21.08 -7.68
C SER A 372 -9.60 -21.34 -6.17
N LEU A 373 -10.24 -20.53 -5.31
CA LEU A 373 -10.28 -20.78 -3.86
C LEU A 373 -10.96 -22.11 -3.55
N LYS A 374 -12.12 -22.37 -4.16
CA LYS A 374 -12.83 -23.65 -4.04
C LYS A 374 -11.95 -24.82 -4.51
N SER A 375 -11.15 -24.60 -5.57
CA SER A 375 -10.25 -25.62 -6.11
C SER A 375 -9.12 -25.95 -5.14
N VAL A 376 -8.35 -24.96 -4.65
CA VAL A 376 -7.23 -25.21 -3.74
C VAL A 376 -7.68 -25.85 -2.43
N VAL A 377 -8.86 -25.50 -1.93
CA VAL A 377 -9.43 -26.13 -0.71
C VAL A 377 -9.83 -27.60 -0.97
N ARG A 378 -10.42 -27.92 -2.13
CA ARG A 378 -10.71 -29.33 -2.50
C ARG A 378 -9.45 -30.19 -2.60
N HIS A 379 -8.31 -29.59 -2.96
CA HIS A 379 -7.02 -30.28 -3.03
C HIS A 379 -6.26 -30.31 -1.68
N GLY A 380 -6.94 -30.01 -0.57
CA GLY A 380 -6.40 -30.15 0.78
C GLY A 380 -5.82 -28.87 1.37
N GLY A 381 -5.96 -27.74 0.71
CA GLY A 381 -5.56 -26.44 1.23
C GLY A 381 -6.45 -25.99 2.40
N VAL A 382 -5.85 -25.32 3.39
CA VAL A 382 -6.56 -24.83 4.57
C VAL A 382 -7.20 -23.47 4.25
N LEU A 383 -8.52 -23.42 4.19
CA LEU A 383 -9.29 -22.23 3.79
C LEU A 383 -8.91 -20.96 4.58
N SER A 384 -8.77 -21.09 5.90
CA SER A 384 -8.40 -19.96 6.77
C SER A 384 -7.03 -19.37 6.43
N ASP A 385 -6.08 -20.16 5.95
CA ASP A 385 -4.76 -19.69 5.56
C ASP A 385 -4.82 -18.86 4.26
N TYR A 386 -5.62 -19.30 3.29
CA TYR A 386 -5.84 -18.54 2.05
C TYR A 386 -6.53 -17.20 2.30
N LEU A 387 -7.58 -17.20 3.15
CA LEU A 387 -8.29 -15.97 3.51
C LEU A 387 -7.39 -15.02 4.33
N PHE A 388 -6.59 -15.55 5.24
CA PHE A 388 -5.65 -14.74 5.99
C PHE A 388 -4.58 -14.12 5.10
N ARG A 389 -3.98 -14.90 4.18
CA ARG A 389 -3.04 -14.38 3.18
C ARG A 389 -3.66 -13.27 2.34
N MET A 390 -4.89 -13.50 1.86
CA MET A 390 -5.61 -12.49 1.08
C MET A 390 -5.80 -11.21 1.87
N ALA A 391 -6.24 -11.27 3.13
CA ALA A 391 -6.40 -10.10 3.97
C ALA A 391 -5.09 -9.35 4.17
N ILE A 392 -4.00 -10.07 4.51
CA ILE A 392 -2.69 -9.47 4.77
C ILE A 392 -2.05 -8.88 3.50
N SER A 393 -2.16 -9.56 2.35
CA SER A 393 -1.51 -9.13 1.11
C SER A 393 -2.30 -8.05 0.36
N SER A 394 -3.63 -7.98 0.56
CA SER A 394 -4.51 -7.15 -0.26
C SER A 394 -5.15 -5.99 0.50
N SER A 395 -4.83 -5.81 1.81
CA SER A 395 -5.49 -4.77 2.60
C SER A 395 -4.48 -3.73 3.11
N GLU A 396 -4.47 -2.56 2.47
CA GLU A 396 -3.75 -1.40 3.02
C GLU A 396 -4.45 -0.84 4.28
N ASN A 397 -5.76 -0.96 4.35
CA ASN A 397 -6.57 -0.53 5.48
C ASN A 397 -6.83 -1.72 6.41
N LEU A 398 -5.81 -2.07 7.17
CA LEU A 398 -5.74 -3.22 8.06
C LEU A 398 -5.38 -2.77 9.49
N ALA A 399 -6.12 -3.27 10.46
CA ALA A 399 -5.83 -3.14 11.88
C ALA A 399 -5.61 -4.52 12.50
N ILE A 400 -4.65 -4.65 13.39
CA ILE A 400 -4.25 -5.93 14.01
C ILE A 400 -4.40 -5.83 15.53
N SER A 401 -4.92 -6.87 16.16
CA SER A 401 -5.03 -6.98 17.61
C SER A 401 -3.65 -6.98 18.28
N PRO A 402 -3.38 -6.03 19.20
CA PRO A 402 -2.11 -6.06 19.96
C PRO A 402 -1.95 -7.34 20.77
N ALA A 403 -3.01 -7.81 21.42
CA ALA A 403 -2.95 -9.03 22.23
C ALA A 403 -2.58 -10.25 21.39
N TRP A 404 -3.10 -10.35 20.16
CA TRP A 404 -2.77 -11.45 19.26
C TRP A 404 -1.35 -11.31 18.68
N LEU A 405 -1.03 -10.14 18.10
CA LEU A 405 0.27 -9.93 17.44
C LEU A 405 1.42 -10.06 18.46
N ASP A 406 1.28 -9.44 19.64
CA ASP A 406 2.32 -9.51 20.69
C ASP A 406 2.53 -10.95 21.19
N GLY A 407 1.48 -11.79 21.17
CA GLY A 407 1.52 -13.21 21.55
C GLY A 407 2.15 -14.15 20.51
N LEU A 408 2.32 -13.73 19.26
CA LEU A 408 2.91 -14.58 18.23
C LEU A 408 4.41 -14.81 18.44
N PRO A 409 4.94 -15.95 17.98
CA PRO A 409 6.39 -16.16 17.86
C PRO A 409 7.05 -15.05 17.02
N PRO A 410 8.29 -14.64 17.34
CA PRO A 410 9.00 -13.62 16.57
C PRO A 410 9.10 -13.91 15.07
N ALA A 411 9.27 -15.17 14.69
CA ALA A 411 9.32 -15.59 13.29
C ALA A 411 8.01 -15.35 12.55
N ASP A 412 6.87 -15.58 13.19
CA ASP A 412 5.55 -15.38 12.56
C ASP A 412 5.23 -13.88 12.41
N LYS A 413 5.60 -13.04 13.40
CA LYS A 413 5.50 -11.57 13.27
C LYS A 413 6.31 -11.07 12.08
N GLU A 414 7.51 -11.61 11.91
CA GLU A 414 8.38 -11.30 10.79
C GLU A 414 7.76 -11.72 9.46
N ARG A 415 7.21 -12.94 9.36
CA ARG A 415 6.53 -13.44 8.16
C ARG A 415 5.35 -12.55 7.76
N ILE A 416 4.53 -12.11 8.73
CA ILE A 416 3.41 -11.19 8.47
C ILE A 416 3.93 -9.85 7.95
N LEU A 417 4.90 -9.25 8.64
CA LEU A 417 5.44 -7.95 8.23
C LEU A 417 6.10 -8.02 6.84
N MET A 418 6.80 -9.11 6.55
CA MET A 418 7.37 -9.35 5.22
C MET A 418 6.29 -9.41 4.15
N LYS A 419 5.22 -10.17 4.38
CA LYS A 419 4.13 -10.33 3.42
C LYS A 419 3.45 -8.99 3.09
N VAL A 420 3.19 -8.16 4.10
CA VAL A 420 2.64 -6.81 3.89
C VAL A 420 3.64 -5.91 3.18
N THR A 421 4.93 -5.98 3.56
CA THR A 421 5.97 -5.16 2.92
C THR A 421 6.14 -5.50 1.44
N ASP A 422 6.06 -6.79 1.07
CA ASP A 422 6.11 -7.23 -0.33
C ASP A 422 4.94 -6.66 -1.14
N ALA A 423 3.74 -6.66 -0.56
CA ALA A 423 2.55 -6.14 -1.22
C ALA A 423 2.62 -4.63 -1.53
N ILE A 424 3.36 -3.86 -0.74
CA ILE A 424 3.50 -2.40 -0.92
C ILE A 424 4.82 -1.96 -1.57
N ASN A 425 5.75 -2.89 -1.82
CA ASN A 425 7.06 -2.57 -2.39
C ASN A 425 6.97 -2.43 -3.91
N ILE A 426 6.86 -1.19 -4.39
CA ILE A 426 6.79 -0.87 -5.82
C ILE A 426 8.07 -1.21 -6.61
N PHE A 427 9.17 -1.57 -5.94
CA PHE A 427 10.44 -1.92 -6.57
C PHE A 427 10.60 -3.42 -6.83
N GLN A 428 9.70 -4.24 -6.28
CA GLN A 428 9.73 -5.69 -6.51
C GLN A 428 8.67 -6.13 -7.52
N PRO A 429 8.98 -7.12 -8.38
CA PRO A 429 7.98 -7.76 -9.20
C PRO A 429 6.88 -8.38 -8.33
N ILE A 430 5.66 -8.36 -8.81
CA ILE A 430 4.54 -9.03 -8.13
C ILE A 430 4.81 -10.54 -8.12
N ASN A 431 4.80 -11.13 -6.94
CA ASN A 431 4.85 -12.59 -6.81
C ASN A 431 3.49 -13.17 -7.17
N HIS A 432 3.37 -13.87 -8.30
CA HIS A 432 2.11 -14.48 -8.74
C HIS A 432 1.55 -15.52 -7.76
N ASN A 433 2.37 -16.06 -6.86
CA ASN A 433 1.95 -16.97 -5.79
C ASN A 433 1.60 -16.26 -4.47
N TYR A 434 1.42 -14.94 -4.48
CA TYR A 434 1.23 -14.18 -3.23
C TYR A 434 -0.01 -14.61 -2.42
N LEU A 435 -1.01 -15.24 -3.05
CA LEU A 435 -2.18 -15.81 -2.39
C LEU A 435 -2.03 -17.30 -2.07
N ASN A 436 -1.08 -17.99 -2.71
CA ASN A 436 -0.97 -19.44 -2.62
C ASN A 436 -0.07 -19.92 -1.48
N GLU A 437 0.95 -19.16 -1.12
CA GLU A 437 1.98 -19.59 -0.18
C GLU A 437 2.32 -18.53 0.89
N GLY A 438 2.87 -18.99 1.98
CA GLY A 438 3.25 -18.20 3.14
C GLY A 438 2.12 -18.01 4.16
N LEU A 439 2.47 -17.72 5.41
CA LEU A 439 1.57 -17.50 6.54
C LEU A 439 0.70 -18.70 6.97
N GLU A 440 1.06 -19.91 6.56
CA GLU A 440 0.34 -21.14 6.93
C GLU A 440 0.28 -21.29 8.45
N GLY A 441 -0.92 -21.60 8.97
CA GLY A 441 -1.19 -21.89 10.39
C GLY A 441 -1.12 -20.69 11.33
N ILE A 442 -0.83 -19.46 10.85
CA ILE A 442 -0.65 -18.29 11.72
C ILE A 442 -1.97 -17.72 12.21
N SER A 443 -3.00 -17.72 11.36
CA SER A 443 -4.27 -17.05 11.67
C SER A 443 -4.97 -17.57 12.92
N GLY A 444 -4.90 -18.87 13.15
CA GLY A 444 -5.67 -19.57 14.18
C GLY A 444 -7.20 -19.52 13.94
N TRP A 445 -7.63 -19.14 12.74
CA TRP A 445 -9.05 -18.99 12.43
C TRP A 445 -9.72 -20.34 12.17
N THR A 446 -10.94 -20.48 12.67
CA THR A 446 -11.78 -21.64 12.39
C THR A 446 -13.04 -21.19 11.70
N VAL A 447 -13.21 -21.60 10.44
CA VAL A 447 -14.42 -21.31 9.67
C VAL A 447 -15.58 -22.12 10.25
N ASP A 448 -16.68 -21.46 10.60
CA ASP A 448 -17.90 -22.07 11.11
C ASP A 448 -18.84 -22.43 9.96
N ARG A 449 -19.09 -21.48 9.09
CA ARG A 449 -20.01 -21.66 7.94
C ARG A 449 -19.65 -20.71 6.80
N ILE A 450 -20.10 -21.10 5.60
CA ILE A 450 -19.94 -20.29 4.39
C ILE A 450 -21.34 -19.99 3.86
N LEU A 451 -21.59 -18.71 3.55
CA LEU A 451 -22.82 -18.24 2.94
C LEU A 451 -22.46 -17.69 1.56
N ASP A 452 -23.14 -18.23 0.54
CA ASP A 452 -22.89 -17.92 -0.86
C ASP A 452 -24.13 -17.26 -1.44
N GLY A 453 -24.00 -16.00 -1.86
CA GLY A 453 -25.00 -15.20 -2.56
C GLY A 453 -24.55 -14.82 -3.97
N SER A 454 -23.71 -15.67 -4.57
CA SER A 454 -23.22 -15.48 -5.94
C SER A 454 -24.16 -16.01 -7.02
#